data_4b9cb8b386eb136721a7c8fbd496ffcf
#
_entry.id   4b9cb8b386eb136721a7c8fbd496ffcf
#
_cell.length_a   1.000
_cell.length_b   1.000
_cell.length_c   1.000
_cell.angle_alpha   90.00
_cell.angle_beta   90.00
_cell.angle_gamma   90.00
#
_symmetry.space_group_name_H-M   'P 1'
#
loop_
_entity.id
_entity.type
_entity.pdbx_description
1 polymer ?
#
loop_
_entity_poly.entity_id
_entity_poly.type
_entity_poly.pdbx_seq_one_letter_code
_entity_poly.pdbx_strand_id
1 'polypeptide(L)'
;MKSRAFDGRYPFPGHRIAPASATPGNAMTSKQPETFNLHVPDAALADLRERLSRTRFPDQATGEPWAYGTDLNWMAGFVDYWRDDFDWRAQEERLNSFPQYKVNLQGIDLHFIHVPGKGTDPHPLLLSHGWPGSVFEFLELIPRLTDPGRFGADPADAFSVVVPSLPGYGLSFTSGQARFGIEAIADCFAELMTDVLGYRRFGAQGGDWGSRITARLGLAYPERMSGLHLNMMPVGHNAEGLSARTPEESRYLGELRAWLKEESGYGWIQGTRPQTLAFALTDSPAGLASWIVEKFRAWSDCAGEIETVFTRDQLLANIGLYWFTGAIGSSFWPYYSRRHSSWQIDETKIVTVPTGYCEFPHEIVRPPRSLAEGVFRDIRRWSVMPRGGHFAAMEQPEALAQEIRELFRPLRSE
;
A
#
# COMPACT_ATOMS: atom_id res chain seq x y z
N MET A 1 -37.02 -29.89 -5.69
CA MET A 1 -36.75 -28.65 -4.97
C MET A 1 -36.12 -27.66 -5.94
N LYS A 2 -36.89 -26.62 -6.32
CA LYS A 2 -36.46 -25.63 -7.31
C LYS A 2 -35.54 -24.64 -6.62
N SER A 3 -34.28 -24.48 -7.09
CA SER A 3 -33.36 -23.48 -6.66
C SER A 3 -33.89 -22.09 -6.99
N ARG A 4 -34.20 -21.28 -5.99
CA ARG A 4 -34.44 -19.84 -6.18
C ARG A 4 -33.10 -19.17 -6.41
N ALA A 5 -32.90 -18.63 -7.59
CA ALA A 5 -31.80 -17.71 -7.86
C ALA A 5 -31.93 -16.50 -6.92
N PHE A 6 -30.90 -16.20 -6.20
CA PHE A 6 -30.82 -15.04 -5.31
C PHE A 6 -30.63 -13.79 -6.18
N ASP A 7 -31.70 -12.99 -6.32
CA ASP A 7 -31.64 -11.70 -7.00
C ASP A 7 -30.89 -10.72 -6.09
N GLY A 8 -29.63 -10.42 -6.44
CA GLY A 8 -28.64 -9.68 -5.65
C GLY A 8 -28.95 -8.19 -5.41
N ARG A 9 -30.19 -7.84 -5.18
CA ARG A 9 -30.63 -6.48 -4.82
C ARG A 9 -30.95 -6.38 -3.34
N TYR A 10 -29.90 -6.36 -2.49
CA TYR A 10 -30.00 -5.63 -1.25
C TYR A 10 -29.73 -4.14 -1.54
N PRO A 11 -30.63 -3.22 -1.21
CA PRO A 11 -30.31 -1.82 -1.18
C PRO A 11 -29.42 -1.58 0.04
N PHE A 12 -28.13 -1.74 -0.14
CA PHE A 12 -27.21 -1.06 0.75
C PHE A 12 -27.51 0.44 0.59
N PRO A 13 -27.63 1.22 1.66
CA PRO A 13 -27.32 2.62 1.59
C PRO A 13 -25.81 2.74 1.40
N GLY A 14 -25.31 2.17 0.32
CA GLY A 14 -23.99 2.43 -0.23
C GLY A 14 -24.05 3.86 -0.69
N HIS A 15 -23.53 4.76 0.11
CA HIS A 15 -23.28 6.12 -0.31
C HIS A 15 -22.39 6.04 -1.54
N ARG A 16 -23.02 6.05 -2.72
CA ARG A 16 -22.31 6.31 -3.96
C ARG A 16 -21.70 7.69 -3.75
N ILE A 17 -20.40 7.77 -3.78
CA ILE A 17 -19.70 9.00 -4.14
C ILE A 17 -20.24 9.30 -5.53
N ALA A 18 -21.23 10.22 -5.64
CA ALA A 18 -21.93 10.45 -6.88
C ALA A 18 -20.95 11.04 -7.90
N PRO A 19 -20.74 10.42 -9.06
CA PRO A 19 -20.21 11.16 -10.18
C PRO A 19 -21.25 12.18 -10.60
N ALA A 20 -20.83 13.40 -10.89
CA ALA A 20 -21.68 14.39 -11.56
C ALA A 20 -22.33 13.73 -12.78
N SER A 21 -23.63 13.94 -12.96
CA SER A 21 -24.50 13.34 -13.97
C SER A 21 -23.85 13.25 -15.35
N ALA A 22 -23.53 12.03 -15.79
CA ALA A 22 -23.20 11.70 -17.15
C ALA A 22 -24.42 11.10 -17.85
N THR A 23 -24.84 11.71 -18.94
CA THR A 23 -25.85 11.24 -19.89
C THR A 23 -25.37 9.93 -20.54
N PRO A 24 -26.23 8.91 -20.78
CA PRO A 24 -25.78 7.68 -21.44
C PRO A 24 -25.62 7.91 -22.94
N GLY A 25 -24.39 8.21 -23.35
CA GLY A 25 -23.95 8.25 -24.74
C GLY A 25 -22.85 7.21 -24.94
N ASN A 26 -22.88 6.50 -26.05
CA ASN A 26 -21.99 5.45 -26.54
C ASN A 26 -20.52 5.68 -26.12
N ALA A 27 -20.08 4.99 -25.07
CA ALA A 27 -18.75 5.20 -24.51
C ALA A 27 -17.73 4.31 -25.25
N MET A 28 -17.07 4.86 -26.24
CA MET A 28 -15.64 4.57 -26.40
C MET A 28 -14.97 5.10 -25.12
N THR A 29 -14.55 4.23 -24.21
CA THR A 29 -13.87 4.61 -22.97
C THR A 29 -12.58 5.33 -23.34
N SER A 30 -12.57 6.65 -23.24
CA SER A 30 -11.36 7.42 -23.45
C SER A 30 -10.38 7.07 -22.32
N LYS A 31 -9.15 6.68 -22.66
CA LYS A 31 -8.05 6.49 -21.70
C LYS A 31 -7.52 7.84 -21.19
N GLN A 32 -8.33 8.89 -21.19
CA GLN A 32 -7.95 10.22 -20.69
C GLN A 32 -8.27 10.30 -19.20
N PRO A 33 -7.28 10.66 -18.36
CA PRO A 33 -7.51 10.88 -16.94
C PRO A 33 -8.47 12.03 -16.70
N GLU A 34 -9.43 11.81 -15.80
CA GLU A 34 -10.33 12.86 -15.31
C GLU A 34 -9.82 13.34 -13.94
N THR A 35 -9.92 14.65 -13.68
CA THR A 35 -9.55 15.19 -12.36
C THR A 35 -10.48 14.63 -11.29
N PHE A 36 -9.92 14.34 -10.13
CA PHE A 36 -10.64 13.76 -9.00
C PHE A 36 -10.35 14.56 -7.73
N ASN A 37 -11.38 14.79 -6.92
CA ASN A 37 -11.27 15.31 -5.56
C ASN A 37 -12.05 14.38 -4.63
N LEU A 38 -11.42 13.99 -3.53
CA LEU A 38 -12.09 13.19 -2.51
C LEU A 38 -13.08 14.07 -1.74
N HIS A 39 -14.31 13.61 -1.64
CA HIS A 39 -15.32 14.19 -0.77
C HIS A 39 -16.24 13.09 -0.23
N VAL A 40 -16.18 12.85 1.08
CA VAL A 40 -17.08 11.94 1.78
C VAL A 40 -18.34 12.71 2.18
N PRO A 41 -19.56 12.25 1.84
CA PRO A 41 -20.79 12.94 2.22
C PRO A 41 -20.92 13.09 3.74
N ASP A 42 -21.47 14.20 4.22
CA ASP A 42 -21.67 14.46 5.66
C ASP A 42 -22.51 13.37 6.35
N ALA A 43 -23.46 12.78 5.61
CA ALA A 43 -24.24 11.66 6.10
C ALA A 43 -23.37 10.42 6.43
N ALA A 44 -22.31 10.17 5.66
CA ALA A 44 -21.39 9.07 5.95
C ALA A 44 -20.51 9.36 7.18
N LEU A 45 -20.12 10.62 7.37
CA LEU A 45 -19.43 11.05 8.59
C LEU A 45 -20.32 10.92 9.83
N ALA A 46 -21.61 11.26 9.69
CA ALA A 46 -22.59 11.10 10.76
C ALA A 46 -22.84 9.62 11.10
N ASP A 47 -23.01 8.75 10.08
CA ASP A 47 -23.14 7.29 10.28
C ASP A 47 -21.93 6.71 11.00
N LEU A 48 -20.71 7.11 10.63
CA LEU A 48 -19.50 6.68 11.31
C LEU A 48 -19.51 7.06 12.79
N ARG A 49 -19.83 8.33 13.12
CA ARG A 49 -19.89 8.80 14.51
C ARG A 49 -20.94 8.03 15.31
N GLU A 50 -22.12 7.76 14.71
CA GLU A 50 -23.16 6.96 15.34
C GLU A 50 -22.69 5.53 15.62
N ARG A 51 -22.01 4.87 14.67
CA ARG A 51 -21.45 3.53 14.87
C ARG A 51 -20.38 3.51 15.94
N LEU A 52 -19.48 4.49 15.98
CA LEU A 52 -18.45 4.62 17.01
C LEU A 52 -19.07 4.79 18.40
N SER A 53 -20.17 5.56 18.53
CA SER A 53 -20.89 5.74 19.80
C SER A 53 -21.55 4.46 20.33
N ARG A 54 -21.76 3.48 19.47
CA ARG A 54 -22.36 2.18 19.81
C ARG A 54 -21.32 1.05 19.84
N THR A 55 -20.03 1.37 19.85
CA THR A 55 -18.95 0.37 19.88
C THR A 55 -19.12 -0.57 21.08
N ARG A 56 -19.08 -1.85 20.81
CA ARG A 56 -19.06 -2.90 21.82
C ARG A 56 -17.64 -3.44 21.89
N PHE A 57 -16.96 -3.14 22.96
CA PHE A 57 -15.62 -3.65 23.19
C PHE A 57 -15.66 -5.11 23.66
N PRO A 58 -14.69 -5.94 23.23
CA PRO A 58 -14.54 -7.30 23.76
C PRO A 58 -14.02 -7.27 25.20
N ASP A 59 -14.12 -8.39 25.89
CA ASP A 59 -13.32 -8.64 27.07
C ASP A 59 -11.83 -8.80 26.69
N GLN A 60 -10.94 -8.49 27.64
CA GLN A 60 -9.50 -8.69 27.48
C GLN A 60 -8.96 -9.61 28.58
N ALA A 61 -8.23 -10.65 28.19
CA ALA A 61 -7.54 -11.52 29.13
C ALA A 61 -6.48 -10.75 29.93
N THR A 62 -6.25 -11.17 31.17
CA THR A 62 -5.18 -10.59 32.01
C THR A 62 -3.81 -10.87 31.42
N GLY A 63 -2.95 -9.87 31.36
CA GLY A 63 -1.60 -9.95 30.80
C GLY A 63 -1.04 -8.56 30.52
N GLU A 64 0.13 -8.53 29.90
CA GLU A 64 0.74 -7.29 29.46
C GLU A 64 -0.09 -6.66 28.31
N PRO A 65 -0.17 -5.31 28.24
CA PRO A 65 -0.81 -4.63 27.12
C PRO A 65 -0.30 -5.16 25.78
N TRP A 66 -1.20 -5.32 24.81
CA TRP A 66 -0.90 -5.82 23.46
C TRP A 66 -0.44 -7.29 23.36
N ALA A 67 -0.37 -8.05 24.46
CA ALA A 67 0.09 -9.44 24.43
C ALA A 67 -0.78 -10.36 23.55
N TYR A 68 -2.05 -10.01 23.38
CA TYR A 68 -3.03 -10.81 22.63
C TYR A 68 -3.57 -10.08 21.39
N GLY A 69 -2.85 -9.08 20.88
CA GLY A 69 -3.27 -8.20 19.81
C GLY A 69 -3.59 -6.79 20.33
N THR A 70 -4.54 -6.08 19.71
CA THR A 70 -4.86 -4.70 20.05
C THR A 70 -5.33 -4.54 21.51
N ASP A 71 -4.65 -3.69 22.27
CA ASP A 71 -4.99 -3.42 23.68
C ASP A 71 -6.33 -2.71 23.82
N LEU A 72 -7.16 -3.20 24.73
CA LEU A 72 -8.53 -2.69 24.95
C LEU A 72 -8.55 -1.23 25.40
N ASN A 73 -7.69 -0.84 26.34
CA ASN A 73 -7.70 0.51 26.90
C ASN A 73 -7.21 1.53 25.86
N TRP A 74 -6.15 1.16 25.14
CA TRP A 74 -5.66 2.00 24.04
C TRP A 74 -6.74 2.15 22.95
N MET A 75 -7.39 1.06 22.55
CA MET A 75 -8.43 1.07 21.53
C MET A 75 -9.66 1.87 21.95
N ALA A 76 -10.06 1.82 23.22
CA ALA A 76 -11.16 2.63 23.73
C ALA A 76 -10.85 4.14 23.57
N GLY A 77 -9.67 4.57 23.99
CA GLY A 77 -9.22 5.96 23.81
C GLY A 77 -9.04 6.37 22.35
N PHE A 78 -8.69 5.42 21.46
CA PHE A 78 -8.58 5.69 20.04
C PHE A 78 -9.95 5.85 19.34
N VAL A 79 -10.95 5.04 19.75
CA VAL A 79 -12.35 5.16 19.30
C VAL A 79 -12.98 6.47 19.76
N ASP A 80 -12.74 6.86 21.02
CA ASP A 80 -13.24 8.15 21.55
C ASP A 80 -12.64 9.32 20.76
N TYR A 81 -11.32 9.31 20.53
CA TYR A 81 -10.66 10.32 19.69
C TYR A 81 -11.23 10.35 18.27
N TRP A 82 -11.45 9.19 17.64
CA TRP A 82 -12.03 9.12 16.30
C TRP A 82 -13.43 9.70 16.21
N ARG A 83 -14.24 9.47 17.25
CA ARG A 83 -15.62 9.97 17.33
C ARG A 83 -15.69 11.48 17.54
N ASP A 84 -14.87 12.01 18.46
CA ASP A 84 -15.06 13.33 19.05
C ASP A 84 -14.07 14.39 18.54
N ASP A 85 -12.82 14.02 18.25
CA ASP A 85 -11.73 14.96 17.98
C ASP A 85 -11.18 14.89 16.55
N PHE A 86 -11.31 13.74 15.88
CA PHE A 86 -10.74 13.55 14.57
C PHE A 86 -11.47 14.33 13.48
N ASP A 87 -10.73 15.17 12.73
CA ASP A 87 -11.25 15.94 11.61
C ASP A 87 -10.95 15.26 10.26
N TRP A 88 -11.95 14.54 9.73
CA TRP A 88 -11.84 13.96 8.40
C TRP A 88 -11.71 15.01 7.30
N ARG A 89 -12.34 16.20 7.44
CA ARG A 89 -12.28 17.24 6.42
C ARG A 89 -10.86 17.78 6.24
N ALA A 90 -10.12 17.91 7.33
CA ALA A 90 -8.71 18.27 7.27
C ALA A 90 -7.88 17.23 6.48
N GLN A 91 -8.22 15.92 6.60
CA GLN A 91 -7.52 14.88 5.86
C GLN A 91 -7.92 14.87 4.36
N GLU A 92 -9.18 15.13 4.05
CA GLU A 92 -9.62 15.35 2.65
C GLU A 92 -8.89 16.54 2.03
N GLU A 93 -8.81 17.67 2.72
CA GLU A 93 -8.11 18.87 2.24
C GLU A 93 -6.62 18.58 2.00
N ARG A 94 -5.97 17.88 2.94
CA ARG A 94 -4.58 17.47 2.81
C ARG A 94 -4.35 16.59 1.59
N LEU A 95 -5.19 15.57 1.36
CA LEU A 95 -5.09 14.72 0.19
C LEU A 95 -5.42 15.49 -1.10
N ASN A 96 -6.45 16.34 -1.08
CA ASN A 96 -6.88 17.15 -2.22
C ASN A 96 -5.91 18.28 -2.56
N SER A 97 -4.92 18.58 -1.70
CA SER A 97 -3.84 19.51 -2.03
C SER A 97 -2.89 18.96 -3.12
N PHE A 98 -2.96 17.67 -3.40
CA PHE A 98 -2.24 17.03 -4.50
C PHE A 98 -3.16 16.86 -5.71
N PRO A 99 -2.65 17.05 -6.96
CA PRO A 99 -3.42 16.73 -8.16
C PRO A 99 -3.75 15.25 -8.23
N GLN A 100 -5.04 14.93 -8.29
CA GLN A 100 -5.56 13.57 -8.32
C GLN A 100 -6.38 13.33 -9.57
N TYR A 101 -6.38 12.11 -10.05
CA TYR A 101 -7.03 11.70 -11.27
C TYR A 101 -7.65 10.33 -11.15
N LYS A 102 -8.63 10.06 -12.03
CA LYS A 102 -9.15 8.72 -12.29
C LYS A 102 -9.10 8.41 -13.77
N VAL A 103 -8.87 7.15 -14.09
CA VAL A 103 -8.89 6.64 -15.46
C VAL A 103 -9.40 5.19 -15.45
N ASN A 104 -10.25 4.82 -16.41
CA ASN A 104 -10.67 3.43 -16.53
C ASN A 104 -9.61 2.61 -17.28
N LEU A 105 -8.98 1.68 -16.58
CA LEU A 105 -8.02 0.73 -17.14
C LEU A 105 -8.44 -0.70 -16.80
N GLN A 106 -8.59 -1.53 -17.82
CA GLN A 106 -8.93 -2.95 -17.68
C GLN A 106 -10.21 -3.19 -16.82
N GLY A 107 -11.15 -2.24 -16.86
CA GLY A 107 -12.38 -2.30 -16.06
C GLY A 107 -12.24 -1.86 -14.60
N ILE A 108 -11.07 -1.33 -14.21
CA ILE A 108 -10.83 -0.68 -12.93
C ILE A 108 -10.91 0.83 -13.12
N ASP A 109 -11.70 1.52 -12.29
CA ASP A 109 -11.68 2.97 -12.16
C ASP A 109 -10.48 3.36 -11.29
N LEU A 110 -9.30 3.41 -11.93
CA LEU A 110 -8.01 3.57 -11.24
C LEU A 110 -7.81 5.02 -10.82
N HIS A 111 -7.72 5.23 -9.51
CA HIS A 111 -7.32 6.50 -8.91
C HIS A 111 -5.79 6.59 -8.83
N PHE A 112 -5.23 7.78 -9.09
CA PHE A 112 -3.83 8.07 -8.85
C PHE A 112 -3.58 9.56 -8.55
N ILE A 113 -2.56 9.82 -7.76
CA ILE A 113 -1.95 11.14 -7.59
C ILE A 113 -0.87 11.29 -8.66
N HIS A 114 -0.77 12.45 -9.30
CA HIS A 114 0.31 12.73 -10.24
C HIS A 114 0.84 14.15 -10.02
N VAL A 115 2.08 14.23 -9.49
CA VAL A 115 2.74 15.50 -9.19
C VAL A 115 3.97 15.66 -10.06
N PRO A 116 3.99 16.61 -11.00
CA PRO A 116 5.17 16.92 -11.78
C PRO A 116 6.33 17.41 -10.89
N GLY A 117 7.53 16.98 -11.20
CA GLY A 117 8.72 17.44 -10.50
C GLY A 117 9.11 18.86 -10.86
N LYS A 118 9.69 19.60 -9.91
CA LYS A 118 10.19 20.96 -10.08
C LYS A 118 11.68 20.96 -10.48
N GLY A 119 11.98 20.42 -11.64
CA GLY A 119 13.31 20.36 -12.20
C GLY A 119 13.25 20.55 -13.72
N THR A 120 14.41 20.66 -14.36
CA THR A 120 14.51 20.81 -15.82
C THR A 120 14.13 19.52 -16.55
N ASP A 121 14.42 18.35 -15.96
CA ASP A 121 14.11 17.02 -16.51
C ASP A 121 13.78 16.04 -15.36
N PRO A 122 12.60 16.20 -14.74
CA PRO A 122 12.24 15.38 -13.59
C PRO A 122 11.98 13.94 -14.02
N HIS A 123 12.68 12.98 -13.36
CA HIS A 123 12.59 11.57 -13.68
C HIS A 123 11.22 10.99 -13.31
N PRO A 124 10.51 10.27 -14.21
CA PRO A 124 9.22 9.66 -13.87
C PRO A 124 9.40 8.54 -12.84
N LEU A 125 8.62 8.59 -11.76
CA LEU A 125 8.70 7.61 -10.67
C LEU A 125 7.31 7.15 -10.23
N LEU A 126 7.07 5.85 -10.27
CA LEU A 126 5.89 5.20 -9.74
C LEU A 126 6.14 4.79 -8.28
N LEU A 127 5.22 5.16 -7.37
CA LEU A 127 5.24 4.72 -5.98
C LEU A 127 4.07 3.76 -5.71
N SER A 128 4.36 2.60 -5.17
CA SER A 128 3.36 1.56 -4.89
C SER A 128 3.31 1.23 -3.40
N HIS A 129 2.15 1.48 -2.77
CA HIS A 129 1.88 1.10 -1.38
C HIS A 129 1.54 -0.39 -1.24
N GLY A 130 1.19 -0.81 -0.03
CA GLY A 130 0.74 -2.16 0.26
C GLY A 130 -0.44 -2.22 1.22
N TRP A 131 -0.54 -3.32 1.97
CA TRP A 131 -1.55 -3.54 2.98
C TRP A 131 -0.92 -3.47 4.39
N PRO A 132 -1.55 -2.80 5.38
CA PRO A 132 -2.83 -2.12 5.35
C PRO A 132 -2.76 -0.62 5.03
N GLY A 133 -1.81 -0.22 4.19
CA GLY A 133 -1.56 1.15 3.81
C GLY A 133 -2.43 1.64 2.65
N SER A 134 -2.15 2.87 2.21
CA SER A 134 -2.81 3.54 1.11
C SER A 134 -1.91 4.66 0.56
N VAL A 135 -2.45 5.48 -0.36
CA VAL A 135 -1.75 6.68 -0.86
C VAL A 135 -1.38 7.67 0.24
N PHE A 136 -2.04 7.62 1.42
CA PHE A 136 -1.69 8.45 2.58
C PHE A 136 -0.26 8.20 3.08
N GLU A 137 0.33 7.02 2.83
CA GLU A 137 1.71 6.73 3.20
C GLU A 137 2.72 7.70 2.55
N PHE A 138 2.41 8.20 1.35
CA PHE A 138 3.37 8.95 0.54
C PHE A 138 3.24 10.47 0.63
N LEU A 139 2.26 11.00 1.38
CA LEU A 139 2.00 12.46 1.37
C LEU A 139 3.20 13.28 1.85
N GLU A 140 4.03 12.76 2.76
CA GLU A 140 5.27 13.40 3.18
C GLU A 140 6.44 13.13 2.23
N LEU A 141 6.41 12.03 1.50
CA LEU A 141 7.47 11.64 0.57
C LEU A 141 7.35 12.39 -0.77
N ILE A 142 6.12 12.59 -1.28
CA ILE A 142 5.86 13.25 -2.57
C ILE A 142 6.60 14.61 -2.68
N PRO A 143 6.44 15.58 -1.76
CA PRO A 143 7.09 16.87 -1.89
C PRO A 143 8.62 16.78 -1.83
N ARG A 144 9.18 15.80 -1.09
CA ARG A 144 10.63 15.57 -1.00
C ARG A 144 11.22 15.04 -2.30
N LEU A 145 10.44 14.31 -3.07
CA LEU A 145 10.85 13.80 -4.38
C LEU A 145 10.57 14.80 -5.51
N THR A 146 9.45 15.54 -5.45
CA THR A 146 9.07 16.44 -6.54
C THR A 146 9.72 17.82 -6.45
N ASP A 147 10.09 18.27 -5.25
CA ASP A 147 10.73 19.57 -4.98
C ASP A 147 11.90 19.40 -3.99
N PRO A 148 12.96 18.63 -4.35
CA PRO A 148 14.05 18.32 -3.45
C PRO A 148 14.79 19.55 -2.96
N GLY A 149 14.86 20.62 -3.74
CA GLY A 149 15.49 21.89 -3.38
C GLY A 149 14.84 22.55 -2.16
N ARG A 150 13.54 22.39 -1.95
CA ARG A 150 12.82 22.86 -0.75
C ARG A 150 13.31 22.16 0.54
N PHE A 151 13.89 20.98 0.41
CA PHE A 151 14.38 20.15 1.51
C PHE A 151 15.91 20.10 1.57
N GLY A 152 16.62 21.01 0.87
CA GLY A 152 18.06 21.11 0.90
C GLY A 152 18.82 20.10 0.02
N ALA A 153 18.10 19.36 -0.84
CA ALA A 153 18.71 18.45 -1.81
C ALA A 153 18.87 19.12 -3.18
N ASP A 154 19.57 18.45 -4.11
CA ASP A 154 19.79 18.97 -5.45
C ASP A 154 18.48 19.02 -6.26
N PRO A 155 18.05 20.18 -6.79
CA PRO A 155 16.89 20.26 -7.67
C PRO A 155 16.97 19.37 -8.91
N ALA A 156 18.16 19.02 -9.39
CA ALA A 156 18.36 18.11 -10.50
C ALA A 156 17.89 16.68 -10.20
N ASP A 157 17.77 16.32 -8.90
CA ASP A 157 17.25 15.02 -8.46
C ASP A 157 15.70 14.94 -8.43
N ALA A 158 14.99 15.96 -8.91
CA ALA A 158 13.53 15.97 -8.90
C ALA A 158 12.91 14.80 -9.69
N PHE A 159 11.79 14.30 -9.18
CA PHE A 159 10.98 13.27 -9.83
C PHE A 159 9.59 13.79 -10.19
N SER A 160 9.05 13.36 -11.32
CA SER A 160 7.61 13.39 -11.56
C SER A 160 6.99 12.14 -10.95
N VAL A 161 6.21 12.31 -9.88
CA VAL A 161 5.76 11.20 -9.03
C VAL A 161 4.33 10.80 -9.39
N VAL A 162 4.10 9.50 -9.58
CA VAL A 162 2.79 8.89 -9.78
C VAL A 162 2.51 7.92 -8.66
N VAL A 163 1.38 8.09 -7.95
CA VAL A 163 0.99 7.27 -6.80
C VAL A 163 -0.42 6.73 -7.00
N PRO A 164 -0.59 5.57 -7.62
CA PRO A 164 -1.91 4.96 -7.73
C PRO A 164 -2.39 4.37 -6.40
N SER A 165 -3.69 4.47 -6.12
CA SER A 165 -4.33 3.52 -5.20
C SER A 165 -4.32 2.15 -5.87
N LEU A 166 -3.85 1.12 -5.18
CA LEU A 166 -3.84 -0.23 -5.76
C LEU A 166 -5.25 -0.66 -6.20
N PRO A 167 -5.42 -1.31 -7.37
CA PRO A 167 -6.70 -1.90 -7.77
C PRO A 167 -7.34 -2.73 -6.65
N GLY A 168 -8.55 -2.35 -6.24
CA GLY A 168 -9.24 -2.96 -5.12
C GLY A 168 -8.97 -2.34 -3.74
N TYR A 169 -8.14 -1.30 -3.68
CA TYR A 169 -7.84 -0.54 -2.46
C TYR A 169 -8.42 0.87 -2.55
N GLY A 170 -8.89 1.39 -1.42
CA GLY A 170 -9.26 2.79 -1.27
C GLY A 170 -10.01 3.35 -2.47
N LEU A 171 -9.45 4.39 -3.10
CA LEU A 171 -10.10 5.14 -4.18
C LEU A 171 -10.12 4.41 -5.54
N SER A 172 -9.40 3.29 -5.67
CA SER A 172 -9.47 2.38 -6.85
C SER A 172 -10.38 1.17 -6.59
N PHE A 173 -11.38 1.32 -5.74
CA PHE A 173 -12.36 0.28 -5.47
C PHE A 173 -13.77 0.73 -5.84
N THR A 174 -14.47 -0.16 -6.55
CA THR A 174 -15.92 -0.09 -6.80
C THR A 174 -16.51 -1.47 -6.57
N SER A 175 -17.69 -1.52 -5.93
CA SER A 175 -18.38 -2.79 -5.68
C SER A 175 -18.68 -3.52 -7.01
N GLY A 176 -18.36 -4.81 -7.06
CA GLY A 176 -18.57 -5.64 -8.24
C GLY A 176 -17.45 -5.61 -9.28
N GLN A 177 -16.41 -4.78 -9.11
CA GLN A 177 -15.27 -4.79 -10.04
C GLN A 177 -14.46 -6.09 -9.99
N ALA A 178 -13.71 -6.36 -11.05
CA ALA A 178 -12.75 -7.46 -11.11
C ALA A 178 -11.70 -7.36 -9.97
N ARG A 179 -11.21 -8.51 -9.54
CA ARG A 179 -10.17 -8.60 -8.51
C ARG A 179 -8.84 -8.87 -9.18
N PHE A 180 -7.85 -8.01 -8.91
CA PHE A 180 -6.52 -8.11 -9.50
C PHE A 180 -5.52 -8.73 -8.53
N GLY A 181 -4.77 -9.72 -9.02
CA GLY A 181 -3.54 -10.19 -8.38
C GLY A 181 -2.35 -9.30 -8.79
N ILE A 182 -1.15 -9.62 -8.30
CA ILE A 182 0.06 -8.82 -8.50
C ILE A 182 0.38 -8.58 -9.97
N GLU A 183 0.19 -9.61 -10.82
CA GLU A 183 0.47 -9.53 -12.26
C GLU A 183 -0.42 -8.49 -12.93
N ALA A 184 -1.74 -8.60 -12.73
CA ALA A 184 -2.70 -7.67 -13.31
C ALA A 184 -2.54 -6.24 -12.78
N ILE A 185 -2.16 -6.07 -11.50
CA ILE A 185 -1.85 -4.74 -10.94
C ILE A 185 -0.62 -4.15 -11.64
N ALA A 186 0.45 -4.92 -11.82
CA ALA A 186 1.65 -4.47 -12.50
C ALA A 186 1.38 -4.12 -13.97
N ASP A 187 0.58 -4.94 -14.67
CA ASP A 187 0.19 -4.69 -16.05
C ASP A 187 -0.65 -3.40 -16.18
N CYS A 188 -1.57 -3.17 -15.23
CA CYS A 188 -2.36 -1.94 -15.13
C CYS A 188 -1.47 -0.70 -14.89
N PHE A 189 -0.45 -0.82 -14.05
CA PHE A 189 0.48 0.28 -13.78
C PHE A 189 1.45 0.55 -14.93
N ALA A 190 1.89 -0.48 -15.64
CA ALA A 190 2.66 -0.28 -16.87
C ALA A 190 1.85 0.48 -17.92
N GLU A 191 0.57 0.13 -18.11
CA GLU A 191 -0.37 0.83 -19.00
C GLU A 191 -0.60 2.28 -18.54
N LEU A 192 -0.80 2.52 -17.22
CA LEU A 192 -0.93 3.88 -16.68
C LEU A 192 0.29 4.74 -17.04
N MET A 193 1.49 4.25 -16.77
CA MET A 193 2.71 5.03 -16.97
C MET A 193 3.01 5.28 -18.44
N THR A 194 2.86 4.27 -19.30
CA THR A 194 3.28 4.37 -20.70
C THR A 194 2.18 4.85 -21.63
N ASP A 195 1.00 4.24 -21.56
CA ASP A 195 -0.05 4.47 -22.57
C ASP A 195 -0.96 5.67 -22.20
N VAL A 196 -1.13 5.93 -20.88
CA VAL A 196 -1.95 7.04 -20.40
C VAL A 196 -1.11 8.28 -20.17
N LEU A 197 0.00 8.17 -19.43
CA LEU A 197 0.84 9.32 -19.06
C LEU A 197 1.99 9.58 -20.04
N GLY A 198 2.27 8.68 -20.98
CA GLY A 198 3.24 8.86 -22.07
C GLY A 198 4.71 8.72 -21.64
N TYR A 199 5.00 8.19 -20.45
CA TYR A 199 6.36 7.96 -19.98
C TYR A 199 6.97 6.73 -20.66
N ARG A 200 7.92 6.92 -21.56
CA ARG A 200 8.56 5.79 -22.29
C ARG A 200 9.35 4.87 -21.37
N ARG A 201 10.05 5.45 -20.38
CA ARG A 201 10.77 4.75 -19.30
C ARG A 201 10.47 5.44 -17.98
N PHE A 202 10.43 4.66 -16.90
CA PHE A 202 10.17 5.18 -15.57
C PHE A 202 10.86 4.33 -14.50
N GLY A 203 11.13 4.93 -13.35
CA GLY A 203 11.52 4.23 -12.15
C GLY A 203 10.31 3.75 -11.37
N ALA A 204 10.48 2.71 -10.57
CA ALA A 204 9.44 2.27 -9.65
C ALA A 204 10.01 2.05 -8.24
N GLN A 205 9.22 2.43 -7.23
CA GLN A 205 9.51 2.21 -5.82
C GLN A 205 8.34 1.47 -5.17
N GLY A 206 8.64 0.54 -4.25
CA GLY A 206 7.62 -0.16 -3.50
C GLY A 206 8.13 -0.85 -2.25
N GLY A 207 7.25 -0.88 -1.24
CA GLY A 207 7.31 -1.73 -0.04
C GLY A 207 6.14 -2.70 -0.03
N ASP A 208 6.07 -3.64 0.87
CA ASP A 208 4.97 -4.62 1.02
C ASP A 208 4.52 -5.24 -0.32
N TRP A 209 3.21 -5.21 -0.66
CA TRP A 209 2.72 -5.63 -1.98
C TRP A 209 3.31 -4.78 -3.12
N GLY A 210 3.56 -3.48 -2.86
CA GLY A 210 4.22 -2.60 -3.81
C GLY A 210 5.60 -3.10 -4.22
N SER A 211 6.35 -3.76 -3.33
CA SER A 211 7.65 -4.35 -3.68
C SER A 211 7.52 -5.49 -4.70
N ARG A 212 6.47 -6.31 -4.57
CA ARG A 212 6.19 -7.41 -5.50
C ARG A 212 5.70 -6.88 -6.85
N ILE A 213 4.87 -5.84 -6.83
CA ILE A 213 4.42 -5.14 -8.05
C ILE A 213 5.62 -4.53 -8.77
N THR A 214 6.49 -3.84 -8.04
CA THR A 214 7.72 -3.24 -8.59
C THR A 214 8.64 -4.29 -9.20
N ALA A 215 8.87 -5.41 -8.50
CA ALA A 215 9.67 -6.51 -9.04
C ALA A 215 9.02 -7.16 -10.28
N ARG A 216 7.68 -7.29 -10.30
CA ARG A 216 6.93 -7.80 -11.48
C ARG A 216 7.05 -6.86 -12.67
N LEU A 217 7.02 -5.54 -12.45
CA LEU A 217 7.27 -4.55 -13.51
C LEU A 217 8.67 -4.74 -14.12
N GLY A 218 9.71 -4.86 -13.30
CA GLY A 218 11.07 -5.10 -13.76
C GLY A 218 11.25 -6.43 -14.49
N LEU A 219 10.44 -7.44 -14.13
CA LEU A 219 10.47 -8.75 -14.79
C LEU A 219 9.73 -8.75 -16.12
N ALA A 220 8.55 -8.10 -16.20
CA ALA A 220 7.67 -8.19 -17.35
C ALA A 220 7.94 -7.10 -18.40
N TYR A 221 8.46 -5.96 -17.98
CA TYR A 221 8.65 -4.77 -18.81
C TYR A 221 10.05 -4.15 -18.62
N PRO A 222 11.14 -4.94 -18.63
CA PRO A 222 12.47 -4.43 -18.34
C PRO A 222 12.88 -3.26 -19.23
N GLU A 223 12.42 -3.23 -20.48
CA GLU A 223 12.70 -2.15 -21.44
C GLU A 223 12.03 -0.81 -21.07
N ARG A 224 10.96 -0.84 -20.26
CA ARG A 224 10.24 0.36 -19.79
C ARG A 224 10.79 0.87 -18.46
N MET A 225 11.61 0.07 -17.77
CA MET A 225 12.13 0.40 -16.46
C MET A 225 13.48 1.08 -16.54
N SER A 226 13.66 2.20 -15.84
CA SER A 226 14.96 2.83 -15.62
C SER A 226 15.68 2.28 -14.40
N GLY A 227 14.92 1.80 -13.41
CA GLY A 227 15.43 1.22 -12.17
C GLY A 227 14.29 0.84 -11.24
N LEU A 228 14.61 0.03 -10.23
CA LEU A 228 13.71 -0.41 -9.17
C LEU A 228 14.29 -0.02 -7.82
N HIS A 229 13.50 0.60 -6.95
CA HIS A 229 13.87 0.84 -5.57
C HIS A 229 12.92 0.08 -4.63
N LEU A 230 13.45 -0.65 -3.67
CA LEU A 230 12.69 -1.50 -2.76
C LEU A 230 13.05 -1.17 -1.31
N ASN A 231 12.07 -1.07 -0.43
CA ASN A 231 12.28 -1.05 1.03
C ASN A 231 11.81 -2.34 1.72
N MET A 232 11.21 -3.27 0.97
CA MET A 232 11.03 -4.65 1.36
C MET A 232 11.49 -5.55 0.21
N MET A 233 12.40 -6.48 0.48
CA MET A 233 12.92 -7.38 -0.55
C MET A 233 11.94 -8.55 -0.77
N PRO A 234 11.32 -8.71 -1.97
CA PRO A 234 10.24 -9.68 -2.17
C PRO A 234 10.71 -11.12 -2.44
N VAL A 235 11.83 -11.53 -1.87
CA VAL A 235 12.39 -12.87 -1.99
C VAL A 235 12.46 -13.56 -0.64
N GLY A 236 12.52 -14.89 -0.64
CA GLY A 236 12.73 -15.66 0.59
C GLY A 236 11.60 -15.60 1.62
N HIS A 237 10.40 -15.17 1.26
CA HIS A 237 9.25 -15.02 2.17
C HIS A 237 8.56 -16.35 2.54
N ASN A 238 8.92 -17.43 1.90
CA ASN A 238 8.40 -18.76 2.23
C ASN A 238 9.55 -19.60 2.80
N ALA A 239 9.47 -19.94 4.09
CA ALA A 239 10.47 -20.79 4.72
C ALA A 239 10.42 -22.24 4.22
N GLU A 240 9.31 -22.65 3.59
CA GLU A 240 9.16 -23.99 3.02
C GLU A 240 9.98 -24.10 1.73
N GLY A 241 10.86 -25.10 1.66
CA GLY A 241 11.70 -25.36 0.50
C GLY A 241 12.99 -24.54 0.40
N LEU A 242 13.19 -23.54 1.30
CA LEU A 242 14.47 -22.82 1.37
C LEU A 242 15.46 -23.56 2.25
N SER A 243 16.63 -23.87 1.68
CA SER A 243 17.78 -24.41 2.42
C SER A 243 18.83 -23.32 2.58
N ALA A 244 19.27 -23.12 3.82
CA ALA A 244 20.36 -22.18 4.09
C ALA A 244 21.69 -22.70 3.52
N ARG A 245 22.39 -21.83 2.77
CA ARG A 245 23.72 -22.07 2.22
C ARG A 245 24.83 -21.35 3.02
N THR A 246 24.42 -20.34 3.82
CA THR A 246 25.32 -19.53 4.65
C THR A 246 24.79 -19.41 6.08
N PRO A 247 25.64 -19.04 7.07
CA PRO A 247 25.18 -18.74 8.42
C PRO A 247 24.15 -17.58 8.49
N GLU A 248 24.26 -16.59 7.62
CA GLU A 248 23.33 -15.46 7.52
C GLU A 248 21.95 -15.93 7.03
N GLU A 249 21.91 -16.76 5.99
CA GLU A 249 20.68 -17.37 5.51
C GLU A 249 20.03 -18.25 6.58
N SER A 250 20.84 -18.99 7.36
CA SER A 250 20.35 -19.83 8.46
C SER A 250 19.68 -19.00 9.56
N ARG A 251 20.31 -17.87 9.93
CA ARG A 251 19.75 -16.91 10.91
C ARG A 251 18.44 -16.34 10.38
N TYR A 252 18.44 -15.82 9.16
CA TYR A 252 17.26 -15.26 8.52
C TYR A 252 16.09 -16.25 8.47
N LEU A 253 16.33 -17.50 8.08
CA LEU A 253 15.28 -18.54 8.05
C LEU A 253 14.75 -18.86 9.44
N GLY A 254 15.58 -18.76 10.48
CA GLY A 254 15.17 -18.89 11.88
C GLY A 254 14.22 -17.75 12.29
N GLU A 255 14.61 -16.51 12.02
CA GLU A 255 13.79 -15.31 12.27
C GLU A 255 12.46 -15.34 11.49
N LEU A 256 12.51 -15.68 10.19
CA LEU A 256 11.33 -15.81 9.36
C LEU A 256 10.34 -16.88 9.90
N ARG A 257 10.83 -18.04 10.34
CA ARG A 257 9.95 -19.08 10.93
C ARG A 257 9.31 -18.61 12.23
N ALA A 258 10.05 -17.91 13.08
CA ALA A 258 9.53 -17.33 14.31
C ALA A 258 8.44 -16.29 13.99
N TRP A 259 8.70 -15.39 13.06
CA TRP A 259 7.73 -14.39 12.60
C TRP A 259 6.47 -15.03 11.99
N LEU A 260 6.65 -16.02 11.10
CA LEU A 260 5.52 -16.75 10.49
C LEU A 260 4.63 -17.44 11.52
N LYS A 261 5.21 -17.93 12.62
CA LYS A 261 4.47 -18.61 13.68
C LYS A 261 3.58 -17.66 14.48
N GLU A 262 4.08 -16.47 14.80
CA GLU A 262 3.41 -15.55 15.73
C GLU A 262 2.62 -14.46 14.99
N GLU A 263 3.09 -13.99 13.82
CA GLU A 263 2.56 -12.78 13.14
C GLU A 263 1.74 -13.06 11.87
N SER A 264 1.79 -14.28 11.31
CA SER A 264 1.20 -14.53 9.98
C SER A 264 -0.31 -14.80 9.98
N GLY A 265 -0.98 -14.82 11.14
CA GLY A 265 -2.41 -15.16 11.28
C GLY A 265 -3.32 -14.34 10.36
N TYR A 266 -3.06 -13.03 10.25
CA TYR A 266 -3.80 -12.14 9.35
C TYR A 266 -3.71 -12.59 7.89
N GLY A 267 -2.50 -12.91 7.43
CA GLY A 267 -2.23 -13.33 6.05
C GLY A 267 -2.86 -14.69 5.72
N TRP A 268 -2.98 -15.59 6.71
CA TRP A 268 -3.70 -16.85 6.55
C TRP A 268 -5.19 -16.63 6.33
N ILE A 269 -5.84 -15.82 7.17
CA ILE A 269 -7.28 -15.52 7.03
C ILE A 269 -7.55 -14.81 5.71
N GLN A 270 -6.80 -13.74 5.40
CA GLN A 270 -6.93 -12.96 4.17
C GLN A 270 -6.64 -13.79 2.90
N GLY A 271 -5.73 -14.78 3.01
CA GLY A 271 -5.38 -15.65 1.89
C GLY A 271 -6.28 -16.88 1.70
N THR A 272 -7.13 -17.23 2.67
CA THR A 272 -7.95 -18.45 2.61
C THR A 272 -9.44 -18.17 2.62
N ARG A 273 -9.91 -17.27 3.49
CA ARG A 273 -11.33 -16.94 3.69
C ARG A 273 -11.55 -15.42 3.85
N PRO A 274 -11.07 -14.60 2.88
CA PRO A 274 -11.12 -13.14 2.97
C PRO A 274 -12.55 -12.61 3.18
N GLN A 275 -13.52 -13.19 2.51
CA GLN A 275 -14.92 -12.75 2.58
C GLN A 275 -15.51 -12.88 3.99
N THR A 276 -15.13 -13.89 4.75
CA THR A 276 -15.65 -14.09 6.12
C THR A 276 -15.22 -12.95 7.03
N LEU A 277 -13.95 -12.56 6.98
CA LEU A 277 -13.43 -11.44 7.76
C LEU A 277 -14.00 -10.09 7.29
N ALA A 278 -14.18 -9.93 5.98
CA ALA A 278 -14.70 -8.70 5.40
C ALA A 278 -16.07 -8.29 5.98
N PHE A 279 -16.95 -9.22 6.32
CA PHE A 279 -18.23 -8.92 6.97
C PHE A 279 -18.04 -8.12 8.28
N ALA A 280 -17.12 -8.57 9.13
CA ALA A 280 -16.87 -7.91 10.41
C ALA A 280 -16.22 -6.52 10.22
N LEU A 281 -15.21 -6.43 9.35
CA LEU A 281 -14.42 -5.22 9.17
C LEU A 281 -15.13 -4.14 8.34
N THR A 282 -16.13 -4.51 7.54
CA THR A 282 -16.96 -3.56 6.79
C THR A 282 -18.06 -2.97 7.68
N ASP A 283 -18.50 -3.68 8.70
CA ASP A 283 -19.62 -3.27 9.55
C ASP A 283 -19.19 -2.58 10.85
N SER A 284 -18.01 -2.91 11.39
CA SER A 284 -17.49 -2.35 12.63
C SER A 284 -16.30 -1.43 12.38
N PRO A 285 -16.43 -0.09 12.57
CA PRO A 285 -15.28 0.82 12.46
C PRO A 285 -14.20 0.52 13.51
N ALA A 286 -14.58 0.18 14.73
CA ALA A 286 -13.63 -0.21 15.78
C ALA A 286 -12.93 -1.54 15.43
N GLY A 287 -13.65 -2.51 14.85
CA GLY A 287 -13.07 -3.77 14.37
C GLY A 287 -12.08 -3.55 13.24
N LEU A 288 -12.41 -2.70 12.27
CA LEU A 288 -11.50 -2.29 11.19
C LEU A 288 -10.24 -1.61 11.75
N ALA A 289 -10.42 -0.65 12.65
CA ALA A 289 -9.32 0.07 13.25
C ALA A 289 -8.38 -0.87 14.02
N SER A 290 -8.93 -1.78 14.86
CA SER A 290 -8.12 -2.71 15.63
C SER A 290 -7.30 -3.66 14.73
N TRP A 291 -7.87 -4.12 13.60
CA TRP A 291 -7.20 -4.99 12.63
C TRP A 291 -6.03 -4.30 11.92
N ILE A 292 -6.12 -2.99 11.72
CA ILE A 292 -5.10 -2.18 11.04
C ILE A 292 -4.03 -1.67 12.02
N VAL A 293 -4.43 -1.08 13.15
CA VAL A 293 -3.47 -0.45 14.08
C VAL A 293 -2.53 -1.46 14.72
N GLU A 294 -3.00 -2.69 14.93
CA GLU A 294 -2.17 -3.76 15.46
C GLU A 294 -0.95 -3.99 14.53
N LYS A 295 -1.14 -3.95 13.19
CA LYS A 295 -0.06 -4.08 12.22
C LYS A 295 0.83 -2.83 12.14
N PHE A 296 0.26 -1.64 12.23
CA PHE A 296 1.05 -0.41 12.32
C PHE A 296 1.98 -0.43 13.56
N ARG A 297 1.48 -0.92 14.69
CA ARG A 297 2.31 -1.06 15.90
C ARG A 297 3.37 -2.14 15.77
N ALA A 298 2.98 -3.32 15.30
CA ALA A 298 3.87 -4.49 15.24
C ALA A 298 5.00 -4.35 14.21
N TRP A 299 4.78 -3.58 13.13
CA TRP A 299 5.69 -3.52 11.99
C TRP A 299 6.48 -2.20 11.89
N SER A 300 6.28 -1.26 12.80
CA SER A 300 7.01 0.01 12.84
C SER A 300 8.10 0.04 13.92
N ASP A 301 9.02 0.98 13.78
CA ASP A 301 10.08 1.26 14.76
C ASP A 301 9.56 2.14 15.90
N CYS A 302 8.52 1.68 16.58
CA CYS A 302 7.83 2.44 17.64
C CYS A 302 8.19 1.98 19.06
N ALA A 303 9.05 1.00 19.23
CA ALA A 303 9.40 0.43 20.53
C ALA A 303 8.17 0.04 21.39
N GLY A 304 7.05 -0.33 20.74
CA GLY A 304 5.80 -0.68 21.38
C GLY A 304 4.82 0.47 21.61
N GLU A 305 5.23 1.72 21.41
CA GLU A 305 4.43 2.93 21.61
C GLU A 305 4.12 3.59 20.25
N ILE A 306 3.02 3.18 19.62
CA ILE A 306 2.67 3.55 18.23
C ILE A 306 2.61 5.07 18.01
N GLU A 307 2.20 5.85 19.00
CA GLU A 307 2.06 7.30 18.92
C GLU A 307 3.41 8.05 18.96
N THR A 308 4.54 7.33 19.18
CA THR A 308 5.87 7.91 19.04
C THR A 308 6.31 8.04 17.58
N VAL A 309 5.64 7.32 16.68
CA VAL A 309 5.95 7.28 15.24
C VAL A 309 4.82 7.84 14.40
N PHE A 310 3.57 7.51 14.73
CA PHE A 310 2.39 7.98 13.99
C PHE A 310 1.48 8.80 14.88
N THR A 311 0.96 9.90 14.38
CA THR A 311 -0.15 10.59 15.03
C THR A 311 -1.45 9.79 14.86
N ARG A 312 -2.41 9.98 15.78
CA ARG A 312 -3.75 9.40 15.62
C ARG A 312 -4.41 9.81 14.31
N ASP A 313 -4.20 11.05 13.88
CA ASP A 313 -4.72 11.57 12.61
C ASP A 313 -4.16 10.82 11.40
N GLN A 314 -2.86 10.50 11.38
CA GLN A 314 -2.26 9.71 10.30
C GLN A 314 -2.85 8.31 10.23
N LEU A 315 -3.01 7.65 11.37
CA LEU A 315 -3.62 6.33 11.45
C LEU A 315 -5.09 6.37 10.99
N LEU A 316 -5.86 7.34 11.51
CA LEU A 316 -7.28 7.49 11.20
C LEU A 316 -7.54 7.96 9.76
N ALA A 317 -6.64 8.73 9.16
CA ALA A 317 -6.73 9.08 7.74
C ALA A 317 -6.67 7.82 6.86
N ASN A 318 -5.71 6.94 7.14
CA ASN A 318 -5.58 5.67 6.42
C ASN A 318 -6.77 4.73 6.69
N ILE A 319 -7.16 4.54 7.95
CA ILE A 319 -8.28 3.68 8.35
C ILE A 319 -9.60 4.21 7.79
N GLY A 320 -9.82 5.53 7.88
CA GLY A 320 -11.00 6.21 7.35
C GLY A 320 -11.16 6.02 5.84
N LEU A 321 -10.06 5.99 5.10
CA LEU A 321 -10.11 5.71 3.66
C LEU A 321 -10.67 4.31 3.38
N TYR A 322 -10.21 3.28 4.11
CA TYR A 322 -10.79 1.93 4.02
C TYR A 322 -12.27 1.89 4.42
N TRP A 323 -12.62 2.62 5.49
CA TRP A 323 -13.99 2.66 5.98
C TRP A 323 -14.95 3.27 4.97
N PHE A 324 -14.67 4.49 4.50
CA PHE A 324 -15.58 5.24 3.62
C PHE A 324 -15.68 4.65 2.22
N THR A 325 -14.65 3.95 1.75
CA THR A 325 -14.70 3.27 0.46
C THR A 325 -15.24 1.85 0.54
N GLY A 326 -15.28 1.24 1.73
CA GLY A 326 -15.64 -0.17 1.91
C GLY A 326 -14.61 -1.15 1.33
N ALA A 327 -13.39 -0.69 1.05
CA ALA A 327 -12.39 -1.43 0.30
C ALA A 327 -11.67 -2.53 1.09
N ILE A 328 -11.91 -2.67 2.39
CA ILE A 328 -11.14 -3.62 3.21
C ILE A 328 -11.20 -5.06 2.69
N GLY A 329 -12.39 -5.53 2.34
CA GLY A 329 -12.56 -6.91 1.83
C GLY A 329 -11.88 -7.14 0.49
N SER A 330 -11.89 -6.14 -0.42
CA SER A 330 -11.23 -6.24 -1.72
C SER A 330 -9.71 -6.16 -1.60
N SER A 331 -9.20 -5.40 -0.62
CA SER A 331 -7.75 -5.27 -0.37
C SER A 331 -7.07 -6.57 0.07
N PHE A 332 -7.85 -7.59 0.44
CA PHE A 332 -7.33 -8.93 0.77
C PHE A 332 -6.99 -9.77 -0.46
N TRP A 333 -7.38 -9.32 -1.66
CA TRP A 333 -7.24 -10.14 -2.85
C TRP A 333 -5.79 -10.50 -3.24
N PRO A 334 -4.78 -9.65 -3.07
CA PRO A 334 -3.39 -10.05 -3.30
C PRO A 334 -2.96 -11.26 -2.45
N TYR A 335 -3.42 -11.35 -1.19
CA TYR A 335 -3.17 -12.52 -0.32
C TYR A 335 -3.84 -13.78 -0.87
N TYR A 336 -5.13 -13.67 -1.26
CA TYR A 336 -5.87 -14.80 -1.83
C TYR A 336 -5.26 -15.25 -3.15
N SER A 337 -5.00 -14.32 -4.05
CA SER A 337 -4.40 -14.59 -5.36
C SER A 337 -3.04 -15.27 -5.22
N ARG A 338 -2.14 -14.71 -4.39
CA ARG A 338 -0.81 -15.29 -4.16
C ARG A 338 -0.88 -16.73 -3.67
N ARG A 339 -1.84 -17.05 -2.82
CA ARG A 339 -1.99 -18.40 -2.26
C ARG A 339 -2.54 -19.40 -3.27
N HIS A 340 -3.34 -18.95 -4.24
CA HIS A 340 -4.04 -19.79 -5.21
C HIS A 340 -3.49 -19.68 -6.64
N SER A 341 -2.53 -18.77 -6.88
CA SER A 341 -1.83 -18.62 -8.16
C SER A 341 -0.50 -19.39 -8.13
N SER A 342 -0.11 -19.92 -9.28
CA SER A 342 1.21 -20.52 -9.47
C SER A 342 2.33 -19.49 -9.62
N TRP A 343 2.00 -18.21 -9.85
CA TRP A 343 3.01 -17.18 -10.05
C TRP A 343 3.63 -16.73 -8.72
N GLN A 344 4.95 -16.83 -8.66
CA GLN A 344 5.76 -16.35 -7.54
C GLN A 344 7.09 -15.80 -8.09
N ILE A 345 7.73 -14.92 -7.31
CA ILE A 345 9.10 -14.47 -7.59
C ILE A 345 10.04 -15.51 -6.98
N ASP A 346 10.82 -16.16 -7.81
CA ASP A 346 11.80 -17.18 -7.45
C ASP A 346 13.03 -17.13 -8.36
N GLU A 347 14.01 -17.99 -8.12
CA GLU A 347 15.27 -18.06 -8.89
C GLU A 347 15.10 -18.40 -10.38
N THR A 348 13.90 -18.79 -10.80
CA THR A 348 13.58 -19.02 -12.24
C THR A 348 13.18 -17.74 -12.95
N LYS A 349 12.92 -16.66 -12.21
CA LYS A 349 12.45 -15.36 -12.70
C LYS A 349 13.46 -14.26 -12.37
N ILE A 350 14.34 -13.99 -13.31
CA ILE A 350 15.46 -13.09 -13.14
C ILE A 350 15.09 -11.66 -13.51
N VAL A 351 15.20 -10.76 -12.56
CA VAL A 351 15.09 -9.31 -12.75
C VAL A 351 16.46 -8.75 -13.13
N THR A 352 16.56 -8.15 -14.31
CA THR A 352 17.81 -7.60 -14.87
C THR A 352 17.89 -6.08 -14.79
N VAL A 353 16.83 -5.43 -14.36
CA VAL A 353 16.75 -3.96 -14.21
C VAL A 353 17.63 -3.53 -13.02
N PRO A 354 18.37 -2.39 -13.13
CA PRO A 354 19.10 -1.81 -12.01
C PRO A 354 18.22 -1.69 -10.77
N THR A 355 18.67 -2.28 -9.66
CA THR A 355 17.88 -2.38 -8.45
C THR A 355 18.62 -1.82 -7.24
N GLY A 356 17.93 -1.00 -6.44
CA GLY A 356 18.36 -0.55 -5.11
C GLY A 356 17.46 -1.13 -4.04
N TYR A 357 18.05 -1.44 -2.89
CA TYR A 357 17.34 -1.86 -1.69
C TYR A 357 17.83 -1.07 -0.48
N CYS A 358 16.89 -0.55 0.30
CA CYS A 358 17.18 -0.01 1.62
C CYS A 358 16.45 -0.83 2.69
N GLU A 359 17.24 -1.47 3.55
CA GLU A 359 16.77 -2.29 4.66
C GLU A 359 16.52 -1.41 5.87
N PHE A 360 15.26 -1.36 6.33
CA PHE A 360 14.90 -0.74 7.60
C PHE A 360 14.95 -1.78 8.72
N PRO A 361 15.47 -1.45 9.93
CA PRO A 361 15.72 -2.43 10.98
C PRO A 361 14.47 -3.13 11.52
N HIS A 362 13.29 -2.49 11.44
CA HIS A 362 12.01 -3.05 11.85
C HIS A 362 11.11 -3.48 10.67
N GLU A 363 11.69 -3.63 9.45
CA GLU A 363 10.96 -4.27 8.35
C GLU A 363 10.69 -5.74 8.67
N ILE A 364 9.48 -6.22 8.34
CA ILE A 364 8.99 -7.56 8.70
C ILE A 364 9.79 -8.71 8.07
N VAL A 365 10.40 -8.49 6.90
CA VAL A 365 11.18 -9.49 6.19
C VAL A 365 12.46 -8.86 5.60
N ARG A 366 13.61 -9.28 6.10
CA ARG A 366 14.94 -8.74 5.74
C ARG A 366 15.88 -9.86 5.27
N PRO A 367 15.66 -10.40 4.06
CA PRO A 367 16.51 -11.48 3.55
C PRO A 367 17.93 -10.98 3.29
N PRO A 368 18.96 -11.79 3.53
CA PRO A 368 20.32 -11.43 3.21
C PRO A 368 20.50 -11.25 1.70
N ARG A 369 21.47 -10.42 1.31
CA ARG A 369 21.77 -10.09 -0.08
C ARG A 369 21.98 -11.32 -0.95
N SER A 370 22.56 -12.40 -0.42
CA SER A 370 22.79 -13.66 -1.13
C SER A 370 21.51 -14.31 -1.68
N LEU A 371 20.37 -14.16 -0.97
CA LEU A 371 19.07 -14.63 -1.48
C LEU A 371 18.51 -13.69 -2.55
N ALA A 372 18.73 -12.40 -2.42
CA ALA A 372 18.27 -11.41 -3.40
C ALA A 372 19.02 -11.56 -4.74
N GLU A 373 20.32 -11.82 -4.72
CA GLU A 373 21.17 -12.02 -5.91
C GLU A 373 20.75 -13.23 -6.75
N GLY A 374 20.01 -14.19 -6.17
CA GLY A 374 19.37 -15.27 -6.92
C GLY A 374 18.29 -14.80 -7.89
N VAL A 375 17.65 -13.66 -7.62
CA VAL A 375 16.55 -13.11 -8.40
C VAL A 375 16.92 -11.80 -9.09
N PHE A 376 17.57 -10.87 -8.38
CA PHE A 376 17.96 -9.55 -8.90
C PHE A 376 19.43 -9.57 -9.34
N ARG A 377 19.70 -9.46 -10.63
CA ARG A 377 21.06 -9.59 -11.19
C ARG A 377 21.87 -8.31 -11.16
N ASP A 378 21.23 -7.16 -11.14
CA ASP A 378 21.89 -5.84 -11.16
C ASP A 378 21.53 -5.04 -9.89
N ILE A 379 22.03 -5.49 -8.75
CA ILE A 379 21.85 -4.79 -7.46
C ILE A 379 22.91 -3.70 -7.35
N ARG A 380 22.55 -2.47 -7.71
CA ARG A 380 23.42 -1.29 -7.72
C ARG A 380 23.61 -0.65 -6.35
N ARG A 381 22.60 -0.78 -5.47
CA ARG A 381 22.62 -0.20 -4.13
C ARG A 381 22.00 -1.16 -3.12
N TRP A 382 22.64 -1.28 -1.96
CA TRP A 382 22.17 -2.05 -0.82
C TRP A 382 22.56 -1.30 0.45
N SER A 383 21.60 -0.67 1.10
CA SER A 383 21.81 0.16 2.29
C SER A 383 21.08 -0.43 3.49
N VAL A 384 21.70 -0.35 4.67
CA VAL A 384 21.04 -0.68 5.94
C VAL A 384 20.80 0.62 6.68
N MET A 385 19.53 0.90 6.97
CA MET A 385 19.12 2.14 7.60
C MET A 385 19.28 2.06 9.11
N PRO A 386 19.58 3.19 9.80
CA PRO A 386 19.81 3.18 11.24
C PRO A 386 18.53 3.05 12.07
N ARG A 387 17.36 3.36 11.49
CA ARG A 387 16.05 3.35 12.15
C ARG A 387 14.93 3.29 11.12
N GLY A 388 13.71 2.99 11.60
CA GLY A 388 12.52 2.87 10.79
C GLY A 388 12.10 1.42 10.59
N GLY A 389 10.89 1.22 10.11
CA GLY A 389 10.26 -0.08 9.93
C GLY A 389 9.55 -0.21 8.58
N HIS A 390 8.49 -0.98 8.59
CA HIS A 390 7.73 -1.38 7.41
C HIS A 390 7.11 -0.20 6.66
N PHE A 391 6.60 0.80 7.39
CA PHE A 391 5.95 1.98 6.81
C PHE A 391 6.97 3.10 6.53
N ALA A 392 8.06 2.77 5.86
CA ALA A 392 9.23 3.61 5.67
C ALA A 392 8.91 5.02 5.15
N ALA A 393 7.93 5.16 4.25
CA ALA A 393 7.51 6.45 3.68
C ALA A 393 6.86 7.38 4.73
N MET A 394 6.22 6.81 5.77
CA MET A 394 5.65 7.54 6.89
C MET A 394 6.65 7.75 8.02
N GLU A 395 7.45 6.70 8.34
CA GLU A 395 8.38 6.68 9.46
C GLU A 395 9.65 7.50 9.19
N GLN A 396 10.20 7.40 7.98
CA GLN A 396 11.49 7.96 7.59
C GLN A 396 11.44 8.55 6.17
N PRO A 397 10.53 9.50 5.87
CA PRO A 397 10.33 10.02 4.50
C PRO A 397 11.58 10.67 3.90
N GLU A 398 12.39 11.36 4.71
CA GLU A 398 13.64 11.98 4.24
C GLU A 398 14.68 10.93 3.88
N ALA A 399 14.88 9.94 4.74
CA ALA A 399 15.85 8.87 4.50
C ALA A 399 15.46 8.04 3.26
N LEU A 400 14.17 7.70 3.11
CA LEU A 400 13.68 6.99 1.94
C LEU A 400 13.84 7.82 0.65
N ALA A 401 13.52 9.13 0.70
CA ALA A 401 13.73 10.02 -0.44
C ALA A 401 15.22 10.09 -0.84
N GLN A 402 16.13 10.15 0.14
CA GLN A 402 17.58 10.15 -0.13
C GLN A 402 18.01 8.85 -0.81
N GLU A 403 17.57 7.69 -0.33
CA GLU A 403 17.91 6.39 -0.90
C GLU A 403 17.42 6.25 -2.36
N ILE A 404 16.20 6.76 -2.64
CA ILE A 404 15.66 6.81 -4.00
C ILE A 404 16.53 7.71 -4.89
N ARG A 405 16.86 8.92 -4.44
CA ARG A 405 17.73 9.85 -5.21
C ARG A 405 19.09 9.22 -5.51
N GLU A 406 19.74 8.61 -4.52
CA GLU A 406 21.05 7.99 -4.66
C GLU A 406 21.06 6.84 -5.67
N LEU A 407 19.99 6.05 -5.75
CA LEU A 407 19.87 5.02 -6.76
C LEU A 407 19.69 5.61 -8.16
N PHE A 408 18.74 6.55 -8.32
CA PHE A 408 18.33 7.02 -9.64
C PHE A 408 19.26 8.08 -10.24
N ARG A 409 20.05 8.79 -9.43
CA ARG A 409 20.96 9.84 -9.94
C ARG A 409 21.88 9.35 -11.08
N PRO A 410 22.65 8.24 -10.93
CA PRO A 410 23.47 7.73 -12.03
C PRO A 410 22.63 7.18 -13.21
N LEU A 411 21.42 6.68 -12.96
CA LEU A 411 20.58 6.05 -14.00
C LEU A 411 19.89 7.08 -14.94
N ARG A 412 19.92 8.38 -14.59
CA ARG A 412 19.35 9.44 -15.46
C ARG A 412 20.14 9.66 -16.74
N SER A 413 21.40 9.27 -16.76
CA SER A 413 22.31 9.42 -17.90
C SER A 413 22.47 8.15 -18.72
N GLU A 414 21.88 7.03 -18.29
CA GLU A 414 21.82 5.75 -19.01
C GLU A 414 20.54 5.63 -19.85
#